data_eb69718ecdbdaec1966b0b8d6cb67349
#
_entry.id   eb69718ecdbdaec1966b0b8d6cb67349
#
_cell.length_a   1.000
_cell.length_b   1.000
_cell.length_c   1.000
_cell.angle_alpha   90.00
_cell.angle_beta   90.00
_cell.angle_gamma   90.00
#
_symmetry.space_group_name_H-M   'P 1'
#
loop_
_entity.id
_entity.type
_entity.pdbx_description
1 polymer ?
#
loop_
_entity_poly.entity_id
_entity_poly.type
_entity_poly.pdbx_seq_one_letter_code
_entity_poly.pdbx_strand_id
1 'polypeptide(L)'
;DEIWNIGIFLQIAIIQNITDICIKIYNSQVQKYKVKNIIERLVEKKDRNKLEFKPISMNKLEKQDFQDINYSFIEYMSYCLKKYGKKAYGYLKILEEETEKAGITVQDAIQKEHFDIAICKTSMANCIISMKKIQRINFLEIFEKINGVEEILNRDPTNIYNKMEYKTKELYRNNIKELAKQSNISEIYISRKILELCQRPNLKEKQKHIGYYLIDDGRKELCY
;
A
#
# COMPACT_ATOMS: atom_id res chain seq x y z
N ASP A 1 14.32 -0.58 -16.81
CA ASP A 1 14.13 0.39 -15.71
C ASP A 1 12.73 0.31 -15.07
N GLU A 2 11.67 -0.08 -15.83
CA GLU A 2 10.29 -0.08 -15.29
C GLU A 2 10.03 -1.20 -14.26
N ILE A 3 10.61 -2.37 -14.43
CA ILE A 3 10.38 -3.53 -13.54
C ILE A 3 10.97 -3.31 -12.14
N TRP A 4 12.10 -2.61 -12.02
CA TRP A 4 12.67 -2.21 -10.74
C TRP A 4 11.73 -1.31 -9.93
N ASN A 5 11.01 -0.45 -10.62
CA ASN A 5 10.08 0.47 -9.99
C ASN A 5 8.81 -0.22 -9.49
N ILE A 6 8.44 -1.40 -10.04
CA ILE A 6 7.24 -2.13 -9.61
C ILE A 6 7.29 -2.42 -8.11
N GLY A 7 8.41 -2.90 -7.59
CA GLY A 7 8.56 -3.16 -6.16
C GLY A 7 8.34 -1.91 -5.31
N ILE A 8 8.88 -0.78 -5.74
CA ILE A 8 8.74 0.52 -5.07
C ILE A 8 7.28 1.00 -5.15
N PHE A 9 6.66 0.94 -6.31
CA PHE A 9 5.26 1.34 -6.48
C PHE A 9 4.29 0.51 -5.63
N LEU A 10 4.52 -0.82 -5.55
CA LEU A 10 3.74 -1.69 -4.68
C LEU A 10 3.91 -1.33 -3.20
N GLN A 11 5.13 -1.03 -2.75
CA GLN A 11 5.38 -0.58 -1.39
C GLN A 11 4.69 0.76 -1.09
N ILE A 12 4.78 1.73 -2.01
CA ILE A 12 4.10 3.03 -1.87
C ILE A 12 2.59 2.84 -1.75
N ALA A 13 1.98 2.01 -2.60
CA ALA A 13 0.55 1.72 -2.55
C ALA A 13 0.12 1.09 -1.22
N ILE A 14 0.94 0.18 -0.67
CA ILE A 14 0.68 -0.43 0.64
C ILE A 14 0.81 0.60 1.76
N ILE A 15 1.83 1.47 1.72
CA ILE A 15 2.02 2.54 2.71
C ILE A 15 0.81 3.49 2.68
N GLN A 16 0.30 3.82 1.50
CA GLN A 16 -0.88 4.65 1.33
C GLN A 16 -2.12 4.02 1.98
N ASN A 17 -2.36 2.73 1.72
CA ASN A 17 -3.44 1.99 2.39
C ASN A 17 -3.29 1.95 3.92
N ILE A 18 -2.08 1.75 4.44
CA ILE A 18 -1.80 1.79 5.88
C ILE A 18 -2.14 3.18 6.43
N THR A 19 -1.76 4.24 5.75
CA THR A 19 -2.04 5.63 6.16
C THR A 19 -3.55 5.87 6.24
N ASP A 20 -4.31 5.44 5.24
CA ASP A 20 -5.78 5.59 5.24
C ASP A 20 -6.44 4.83 6.39
N ILE A 21 -5.96 3.61 6.69
CA ILE A 21 -6.43 2.84 7.84
C ILE A 21 -6.11 3.57 9.16
N CYS A 22 -4.89 4.10 9.30
CA CYS A 22 -4.48 4.85 10.49
C CYS A 22 -5.33 6.09 10.70
N ILE A 23 -5.67 6.84 9.63
CA ILE A 23 -6.56 8.00 9.69
C ILE A 23 -7.96 7.60 10.19
N LYS A 24 -8.52 6.49 9.69
CA LYS A 24 -9.82 5.98 10.15
C LYS A 24 -9.80 5.62 11.64
N ILE A 25 -8.76 4.91 12.08
CA ILE A 25 -8.59 4.54 13.50
C ILE A 25 -8.43 5.79 14.36
N TYR A 26 -7.62 6.75 13.93
CA TYR A 26 -7.42 8.02 14.63
C TYR A 26 -8.74 8.78 14.79
N ASN A 27 -9.51 8.92 13.73
CA ASN A 27 -10.82 9.60 13.77
C ASN A 27 -11.79 8.91 14.75
N SER A 28 -11.81 7.57 14.77
CA SER A 28 -12.59 6.82 15.80
C SER A 28 -12.12 7.15 17.21
N GLN A 29 -10.81 7.23 17.48
CA GLN A 29 -10.30 7.60 18.79
C GLN A 29 -10.64 9.04 19.19
N VAL A 30 -10.61 9.98 18.26
CA VAL A 30 -11.02 11.37 18.48
C VAL A 30 -12.48 11.42 18.94
N GLN A 31 -13.37 10.67 18.29
CA GLN A 31 -14.78 10.60 18.70
C GLN A 31 -14.96 9.98 20.11
N LYS A 32 -14.22 8.92 20.40
CA LYS A 32 -14.22 8.32 21.75
C LYS A 32 -13.74 9.29 22.83
N TYR A 33 -12.74 10.10 22.51
CA TYR A 33 -12.27 11.15 23.42
C TYR A 33 -13.34 12.24 23.62
N LYS A 34 -14.02 12.67 22.55
CA LYS A 34 -15.16 13.61 22.62
C LYS A 34 -16.26 13.07 23.55
N VAL A 35 -16.62 11.80 23.39
CA VAL A 35 -17.61 11.14 24.28
C VAL A 35 -17.15 11.12 25.74
N LYS A 36 -15.87 10.80 26.02
CA LYS A 36 -15.35 10.82 27.40
C LYS A 36 -15.55 12.19 28.05
N ASN A 37 -15.19 13.26 27.36
CA ASN A 37 -15.35 14.62 27.85
C ASN A 37 -16.86 14.95 28.13
N ILE A 38 -17.76 14.48 27.28
CA ILE A 38 -19.20 14.64 27.49
C ILE A 38 -19.64 13.88 28.74
N ILE A 39 -19.27 12.61 28.87
CA ILE A 39 -19.62 11.78 30.04
C ILE A 39 -19.08 12.38 31.34
N GLU A 40 -17.84 12.89 31.33
CA GLU A 40 -17.24 13.56 32.50
C GLU A 40 -18.04 14.80 32.95
N ARG A 41 -18.59 15.57 31.98
CA ARG A 41 -19.48 16.71 32.28
C ARG A 41 -20.82 16.29 32.87
N LEU A 42 -21.34 15.13 32.41
CA LEU A 42 -22.65 14.61 32.85
C LEU A 42 -22.63 13.93 34.21
N VAL A 43 -21.46 13.55 34.73
CA VAL A 43 -21.30 12.79 35.95
C VAL A 43 -20.80 13.67 37.09
N GLU A 44 -21.39 13.49 38.31
CA GLU A 44 -20.92 14.10 39.55
C GLU A 44 -20.33 13.05 40.49
N LYS A 45 -19.21 13.41 41.17
CA LYS A 45 -18.68 12.62 42.28
C LYS A 45 -19.49 12.96 43.56
N LYS A 46 -20.39 12.09 43.98
CA LYS A 46 -21.15 12.28 45.22
C LYS A 46 -20.42 11.77 46.46
N ASP A 47 -19.53 10.78 46.31
CA ASP A 47 -18.70 10.20 47.37
C ASP A 47 -17.44 9.57 46.75
N ARG A 48 -16.45 9.22 47.63
CA ARG A 48 -15.13 8.68 47.22
C ARG A 48 -15.21 7.49 46.25
N ASN A 49 -16.39 6.83 46.09
CA ASN A 49 -16.61 5.66 45.25
C ASN A 49 -17.92 5.63 44.45
N LYS A 50 -18.79 6.68 44.49
CA LYS A 50 -20.05 6.70 43.74
C LYS A 50 -20.10 7.84 42.73
N LEU A 51 -20.10 7.47 41.47
CA LEU A 51 -20.37 8.39 40.34
C LEU A 51 -21.90 8.39 40.08
N GLU A 52 -22.54 9.55 40.07
CA GLU A 52 -23.95 9.70 39.76
C GLU A 52 -24.13 10.67 38.59
N PHE A 53 -25.07 10.36 37.68
CA PHE A 53 -25.46 11.30 36.62
C PHE A 53 -26.23 12.47 37.20
N LYS A 54 -25.88 13.65 36.75
CA LYS A 54 -26.62 14.86 37.04
C LYS A 54 -28.04 14.75 36.49
N PRO A 55 -29.08 15.31 37.17
CA PRO A 55 -30.43 15.34 36.62
C PRO A 55 -30.45 15.97 35.23
N ILE A 56 -31.22 15.42 34.28
CA ILE A 56 -31.36 15.89 32.92
C ILE A 56 -31.81 17.37 32.85
N SER A 57 -32.59 17.82 33.87
CA SER A 57 -33.03 19.20 34.03
C SER A 57 -31.88 20.18 34.30
N MET A 58 -30.74 19.75 34.80
CA MET A 58 -29.59 20.61 35.14
C MET A 58 -28.46 20.58 34.10
N ASN A 59 -28.41 19.58 33.26
CA ASN A 59 -27.39 19.48 32.20
C ASN A 59 -28.03 18.96 30.91
N LYS A 60 -28.32 19.85 30.00
CA LYS A 60 -28.70 19.47 28.65
C LYS A 60 -27.46 18.98 27.91
N LEU A 61 -27.56 17.80 27.30
CA LEU A 61 -26.75 17.51 26.14
C LEU A 61 -27.03 18.63 25.15
N GLU A 62 -26.04 19.44 24.84
CA GLU A 62 -26.20 20.57 23.95
C GLU A 62 -26.25 20.06 22.49
N LYS A 63 -26.98 20.77 21.62
CA LYS A 63 -26.98 20.42 20.19
C LYS A 63 -25.57 20.34 19.62
N GLN A 64 -24.61 21.09 20.18
CA GLN A 64 -23.19 21.05 19.81
C GLN A 64 -22.54 19.69 20.08
N ASP A 65 -23.00 18.94 21.09
CA ASP A 65 -22.46 17.61 21.41
C ASP A 65 -22.77 16.59 20.32
N PHE A 66 -23.83 16.82 19.55
CA PHE A 66 -24.26 15.97 18.44
C PHE A 66 -23.83 16.51 17.07
N GLN A 67 -23.00 17.54 17.00
CA GLN A 67 -22.40 17.96 15.74
C GLN A 67 -21.34 16.96 15.29
N ASP A 68 -21.36 16.59 14.01
CA ASP A 68 -20.41 15.65 13.40
C ASP A 68 -20.34 14.28 14.08
N ILE A 69 -21.49 13.79 14.56
CA ILE A 69 -21.57 12.43 15.11
C ILE A 69 -21.37 11.39 14.00
N ASN A 70 -20.57 10.39 14.32
CA ASN A 70 -20.37 9.23 13.47
C ASN A 70 -20.65 7.93 14.24
N TYR A 71 -20.49 6.79 13.56
CA TYR A 71 -20.75 5.48 14.17
C TYR A 71 -19.91 5.22 15.42
N SER A 72 -18.63 5.64 15.44
CA SER A 72 -17.75 5.52 16.61
C SER A 72 -18.25 6.32 17.80
N PHE A 73 -18.80 7.52 17.59
CA PHE A 73 -19.39 8.32 18.63
C PHE A 73 -20.62 7.63 19.24
N ILE A 74 -21.55 7.19 18.39
CA ILE A 74 -22.80 6.55 18.81
C ILE A 74 -22.52 5.26 19.57
N GLU A 75 -21.65 4.40 19.04
CA GLU A 75 -21.25 3.14 19.68
C GLU A 75 -20.69 3.41 21.08
N TYR A 76 -19.68 4.27 21.18
CA TYR A 76 -18.99 4.48 22.44
C TYR A 76 -19.83 5.25 23.45
N MET A 77 -20.66 6.19 23.01
CA MET A 77 -21.64 6.89 23.88
C MET A 77 -22.67 5.92 24.44
N SER A 78 -23.26 5.07 23.59
CA SER A 78 -24.18 4.01 24.01
C SER A 78 -23.52 3.04 25.01
N TYR A 79 -22.28 2.61 24.74
CA TYR A 79 -21.52 1.76 25.66
C TYR A 79 -21.33 2.43 27.03
N CYS A 80 -20.87 3.68 27.05
CA CYS A 80 -20.64 4.43 28.27
C CYS A 80 -21.94 4.62 29.06
N LEU A 81 -23.06 5.00 28.42
CA LEU A 81 -24.34 5.21 29.08
C LEU A 81 -24.91 3.90 29.67
N LYS A 82 -24.85 2.80 28.91
CA LYS A 82 -25.29 1.47 29.38
C LYS A 82 -24.54 1.00 30.61
N LYS A 83 -23.26 1.32 30.75
CA LYS A 83 -22.44 0.97 31.91
C LYS A 83 -23.01 1.56 33.21
N TYR A 84 -23.69 2.69 33.15
CA TYR A 84 -24.30 3.34 34.33
C TYR A 84 -25.76 2.91 34.58
N GLY A 85 -26.32 2.06 33.73
CA GLY A 85 -27.63 1.45 33.88
C GLY A 85 -28.79 2.44 33.97
N LYS A 86 -29.75 2.20 34.87
CA LYS A 86 -30.98 2.99 34.98
C LYS A 86 -30.76 4.49 35.17
N LYS A 87 -29.64 4.91 35.76
CA LYS A 87 -29.32 6.30 36.05
C LYS A 87 -29.04 7.11 34.76
N ALA A 88 -28.57 6.44 33.68
CA ALA A 88 -28.28 7.05 32.42
C ALA A 88 -29.38 6.87 31.36
N TYR A 89 -30.49 6.22 31.71
CA TYR A 89 -31.56 5.86 30.76
C TYR A 89 -32.10 7.05 29.99
N GLY A 90 -32.29 8.20 30.67
CA GLY A 90 -32.79 9.40 30.02
C GLY A 90 -31.82 9.96 28.97
N TYR A 91 -30.51 9.85 29.21
CA TYR A 91 -29.50 10.26 28.25
C TYR A 91 -29.41 9.27 27.06
N LEU A 92 -29.64 7.98 27.33
CA LEU A 92 -29.70 6.99 26.25
C LEU A 92 -30.88 7.26 25.33
N LYS A 93 -32.02 7.63 25.85
CA LYS A 93 -33.21 8.01 25.06
C LYS A 93 -32.94 9.25 24.19
N ILE A 94 -32.27 10.26 24.74
CA ILE A 94 -31.86 11.44 23.96
C ILE A 94 -30.91 11.03 22.81
N LEU A 95 -29.96 10.14 23.07
CA LEU A 95 -29.07 9.62 22.01
C LEU A 95 -29.87 8.91 20.91
N GLU A 96 -30.84 8.07 21.27
CA GLU A 96 -31.73 7.37 20.33
C GLU A 96 -32.54 8.37 19.48
N GLU A 97 -33.15 9.37 20.12
CA GLU A 97 -33.92 10.41 19.43
C GLU A 97 -33.05 11.24 18.44
N GLU A 98 -31.82 11.59 18.81
CA GLU A 98 -30.93 12.36 17.95
C GLU A 98 -30.38 11.52 16.78
N THR A 99 -30.11 10.24 17.00
CA THR A 99 -29.66 9.32 15.93
C THR A 99 -30.78 9.00 14.94
N GLU A 100 -32.02 8.83 15.44
CA GLU A 100 -33.20 8.62 14.58
C GLU A 100 -33.47 9.83 13.67
N LYS A 101 -33.26 11.06 14.15
CA LYS A 101 -33.36 12.27 13.31
C LYS A 101 -32.36 12.27 12.16
N ALA A 102 -31.20 11.63 12.37
CA ALA A 102 -30.18 11.43 11.34
C ALA A 102 -30.45 10.19 10.44
N GLY A 103 -31.57 9.47 10.66
CA GLY A 103 -31.94 8.28 9.89
C GLY A 103 -31.13 7.03 10.25
N ILE A 104 -30.49 7.00 11.42
CA ILE A 104 -29.61 5.90 11.85
C ILE A 104 -30.12 5.38 13.19
N THR A 105 -30.26 4.05 13.34
CA THR A 105 -30.52 3.47 14.67
C THR A 105 -29.21 3.26 15.43
N VAL A 106 -29.27 3.37 16.76
CA VAL A 106 -28.10 3.08 17.61
C VAL A 106 -27.55 1.67 17.35
N GLN A 107 -28.43 0.70 17.08
CA GLN A 107 -28.03 -0.68 16.82
C GLN A 107 -27.27 -0.82 15.50
N ASP A 108 -27.76 -0.17 14.44
CA ASP A 108 -27.09 -0.17 13.13
C ASP A 108 -25.71 0.52 13.23
N ALA A 109 -25.64 1.62 13.98
CA ALA A 109 -24.37 2.32 14.22
C ALA A 109 -23.34 1.44 14.91
N ILE A 110 -23.76 0.68 15.95
CA ILE A 110 -22.88 -0.27 16.65
C ILE A 110 -22.39 -1.37 15.70
N GLN A 111 -23.28 -1.96 14.93
CA GLN A 111 -22.91 -3.02 13.98
C GLN A 111 -21.95 -2.50 12.92
N LYS A 112 -22.21 -1.31 12.40
CA LYS A 112 -21.38 -0.68 11.39
C LYS A 112 -19.98 -0.36 11.91
N GLU A 113 -19.87 0.22 13.10
CA GLU A 113 -18.57 0.50 13.72
C GLU A 113 -17.76 -0.78 13.96
N HIS A 114 -18.38 -1.84 14.49
CA HIS A 114 -17.71 -3.11 14.71
C HIS A 114 -17.23 -3.74 13.40
N PHE A 115 -18.03 -3.66 12.34
CA PHE A 115 -17.65 -4.12 11.01
C PHE A 115 -16.48 -3.33 10.43
N ASP A 116 -16.53 -2.00 10.51
CA ASP A 116 -15.50 -1.11 10.00
C ASP A 116 -14.15 -1.30 10.73
N ILE A 117 -14.20 -1.49 12.06
CA ILE A 117 -13.01 -1.83 12.86
C ILE A 117 -12.44 -3.20 12.46
N ALA A 118 -13.29 -4.21 12.21
CA ALA A 118 -12.84 -5.53 11.78
C ALA A 118 -12.15 -5.46 10.41
N ILE A 119 -12.73 -4.71 9.46
CA ILE A 119 -12.11 -4.44 8.15
C ILE A 119 -10.75 -3.75 8.32
N CYS A 120 -10.67 -2.70 9.13
CA CYS A 120 -9.41 -1.99 9.37
C CYS A 120 -8.31 -2.93 9.91
N LYS A 121 -8.64 -3.79 10.89
CA LYS A 121 -7.71 -4.77 11.46
C LYS A 121 -7.22 -5.78 10.43
N THR A 122 -8.15 -6.36 9.65
CA THR A 122 -7.82 -7.34 8.60
C THR A 122 -6.99 -6.72 7.49
N SER A 123 -7.38 -5.53 7.03
CA SER A 123 -6.64 -4.81 5.99
C SER A 123 -5.23 -4.43 6.45
N MET A 124 -5.06 -3.98 7.69
CA MET A 124 -3.75 -3.70 8.27
C MET A 124 -2.86 -4.95 8.30
N ALA A 125 -3.40 -6.09 8.75
CA ALA A 125 -2.67 -7.36 8.75
C ALA A 125 -2.25 -7.77 7.34
N ASN A 126 -3.14 -7.64 6.36
CA ASN A 126 -2.86 -7.93 4.96
C ASN A 126 -1.78 -7.00 4.38
N CYS A 127 -1.82 -5.70 4.71
CA CYS A 127 -0.78 -4.75 4.30
C CYS A 127 0.60 -5.15 4.85
N ILE A 128 0.69 -5.51 6.13
CA ILE A 128 1.94 -5.93 6.77
C ILE A 128 2.48 -7.23 6.13
N ILE A 129 1.60 -8.20 5.87
CA ILE A 129 1.98 -9.47 5.22
C ILE A 129 2.47 -9.20 3.79
N SER A 130 1.75 -8.38 3.04
CA SER A 130 2.10 -8.02 1.66
C SER A 130 3.43 -7.28 1.59
N MET A 131 3.68 -6.33 2.50
CA MET A 131 4.95 -5.63 2.60
C MET A 131 6.12 -6.60 2.82
N LYS A 132 5.96 -7.55 3.76
CA LYS A 132 6.97 -8.58 4.02
C LYS A 132 7.21 -9.49 2.81
N LYS A 133 6.16 -9.82 2.05
CA LYS A 133 6.28 -10.63 0.82
C LYS A 133 7.04 -9.86 -0.26
N ILE A 134 6.70 -8.61 -0.50
CA ILE A 134 7.37 -7.76 -1.52
C ILE A 134 8.86 -7.60 -1.21
N GLN A 135 9.23 -7.41 0.06
CA GLN A 135 10.64 -7.32 0.48
C GLN A 135 11.46 -8.59 0.20
N ARG A 136 10.80 -9.74 0.08
CA ARG A 136 11.47 -11.03 -0.20
C ARG A 136 11.56 -11.34 -1.69
N ILE A 137 10.89 -10.58 -2.54
CA ILE A 137 10.90 -10.79 -3.99
C ILE A 137 12.25 -10.34 -4.54
N ASN A 138 12.94 -11.24 -5.23
CA ASN A 138 14.11 -10.90 -6.03
C ASN A 138 13.64 -10.36 -7.39
N PHE A 139 13.39 -9.06 -7.46
CA PHE A 139 12.96 -8.40 -8.69
C PHE A 139 13.98 -8.51 -9.82
N LEU A 140 15.27 -8.64 -9.49
CA LEU A 140 16.32 -8.86 -10.47
C LEU A 140 16.14 -10.19 -11.20
N GLU A 141 15.92 -11.26 -10.45
CA GLU A 141 15.70 -12.59 -11.03
C GLU A 141 14.43 -12.63 -11.90
N ILE A 142 13.38 -11.93 -11.47
CA ILE A 142 12.15 -11.82 -12.27
C ILE A 142 12.45 -11.06 -13.56
N PHE A 143 13.14 -9.93 -13.47
CA PHE A 143 13.54 -9.15 -14.63
C PHE A 143 14.33 -9.98 -15.64
N GLU A 144 15.35 -10.71 -15.18
CA GLU A 144 16.16 -11.57 -16.05
C GLU A 144 15.34 -12.66 -16.75
N LYS A 145 14.30 -13.20 -16.07
CA LYS A 145 13.44 -14.24 -16.65
C LYS A 145 12.45 -13.73 -17.70
N ILE A 146 11.96 -12.49 -17.57
CA ILE A 146 10.92 -11.96 -18.49
C ILE A 146 11.47 -11.00 -19.54
N ASN A 147 12.73 -10.59 -19.41
CA ASN A 147 13.36 -9.70 -20.38
C ASN A 147 13.76 -10.48 -21.63
N GLY A 148 13.05 -10.27 -22.74
CA GLY A 148 13.32 -10.92 -24.01
C GLY A 148 14.71 -10.62 -24.59
N VAL A 149 15.30 -9.48 -24.27
CA VAL A 149 16.69 -9.14 -24.64
C VAL A 149 17.66 -10.03 -23.86
N GLU A 150 17.45 -10.18 -22.56
CA GLU A 150 18.29 -11.03 -21.70
C GLU A 150 18.24 -12.50 -22.14
N GLU A 151 17.04 -13.00 -22.51
CA GLU A 151 16.90 -14.36 -23.04
C GLU A 151 17.75 -14.59 -24.30
N ILE A 152 17.79 -13.59 -25.19
CA ILE A 152 18.58 -13.67 -26.43
C ILE A 152 20.08 -13.59 -26.12
N LEU A 153 20.51 -12.65 -25.27
CA LEU A 153 21.91 -12.46 -24.93
C LEU A 153 22.49 -13.64 -24.15
N ASN A 154 21.68 -14.35 -23.37
CA ASN A 154 22.08 -15.57 -22.67
C ASN A 154 22.41 -16.74 -23.63
N ARG A 155 22.07 -16.62 -24.93
CA ARG A 155 22.47 -17.56 -25.98
C ARG A 155 23.83 -17.23 -26.60
N ASP A 156 24.62 -16.34 -26.00
CA ASP A 156 25.97 -16.00 -26.41
C ASP A 156 26.80 -17.26 -26.67
N PRO A 157 27.36 -17.49 -27.90
CA PRO A 157 28.09 -18.71 -28.23
C PRO A 157 29.30 -18.96 -27.34
N THR A 158 29.89 -17.90 -26.80
CA THR A 158 31.06 -17.99 -25.90
C THR A 158 30.68 -18.31 -24.45
N ASN A 159 29.39 -18.22 -24.12
CA ASN A 159 28.87 -18.34 -22.75
C ASN A 159 29.55 -17.40 -21.73
N ILE A 160 30.14 -16.30 -22.20
CA ILE A 160 30.78 -15.29 -21.35
C ILE A 160 29.70 -14.39 -20.74
N TYR A 161 28.68 -14.00 -21.50
CA TYR A 161 27.60 -13.13 -21.04
C TYR A 161 26.93 -13.69 -19.79
N ASN A 162 26.63 -14.97 -19.74
CA ASN A 162 25.99 -15.62 -18.60
C ASN A 162 26.80 -15.50 -17.30
N LYS A 163 28.13 -15.38 -17.41
CA LYS A 163 29.06 -15.30 -16.25
C LYS A 163 29.39 -13.86 -15.84
N MET A 164 28.83 -12.85 -16.55
CA MET A 164 29.09 -11.46 -16.24
C MET A 164 28.34 -10.99 -15.02
N GLU A 165 28.95 -10.02 -14.32
CA GLU A 165 28.28 -9.29 -13.25
C GLU A 165 27.12 -8.45 -13.82
N TYR A 166 26.11 -8.22 -12.99
CA TYR A 166 24.91 -7.46 -13.35
C TYR A 166 25.21 -6.10 -13.98
N LYS A 167 26.18 -5.36 -13.43
CA LYS A 167 26.59 -4.04 -13.96
C LYS A 167 27.08 -4.10 -15.41
N THR A 168 27.80 -5.15 -15.74
CA THR A 168 28.32 -5.35 -17.11
C THR A 168 27.20 -5.76 -18.06
N LYS A 169 26.30 -6.63 -17.61
CA LYS A 169 25.08 -6.98 -18.36
C LYS A 169 24.20 -5.77 -18.60
N GLU A 170 24.05 -4.90 -17.61
CA GLU A 170 23.30 -3.65 -17.73
C GLU A 170 23.91 -2.70 -18.76
N LEU A 171 25.24 -2.58 -18.78
CA LEU A 171 25.94 -1.81 -19.81
C LEU A 171 25.62 -2.31 -21.22
N TYR A 172 25.58 -3.61 -21.42
CA TYR A 172 25.25 -4.23 -22.71
C TYR A 172 23.80 -3.93 -23.11
N ARG A 173 22.87 -4.07 -22.19
CA ARG A 173 21.45 -3.73 -22.43
C ARG A 173 21.26 -2.25 -22.75
N ASN A 174 21.95 -1.36 -22.05
CA ASN A 174 21.89 0.08 -22.32
C ASN A 174 22.43 0.43 -23.72
N ASN A 175 23.51 -0.21 -24.16
CA ASN A 175 24.00 -0.03 -25.53
C ASN A 175 22.98 -0.52 -26.58
N ILE A 176 22.30 -1.64 -26.35
CA ILE A 176 21.22 -2.11 -27.23
C ILE A 176 20.07 -1.10 -27.27
N LYS A 177 19.67 -0.57 -26.10
CA LYS A 177 18.61 0.43 -25.98
C LYS A 177 18.96 1.73 -26.74
N GLU A 178 20.20 2.18 -26.65
CA GLU A 178 20.68 3.34 -27.40
C GLU A 178 20.63 3.09 -28.90
N LEU A 179 21.14 1.94 -29.36
CA LEU A 179 21.10 1.56 -30.78
C LEU A 179 19.66 1.45 -31.29
N ALA A 180 18.76 0.85 -30.51
CA ALA A 180 17.34 0.75 -30.83
C ALA A 180 16.70 2.14 -31.02
N LYS A 181 17.00 3.06 -30.09
CA LYS A 181 16.49 4.43 -30.15
C LYS A 181 17.05 5.20 -31.38
N GLN A 182 18.33 5.05 -31.70
CA GLN A 182 18.97 5.73 -32.81
C GLN A 182 18.50 5.22 -34.19
N SER A 183 18.26 3.91 -34.30
CA SER A 183 17.85 3.27 -35.55
C SER A 183 16.33 3.14 -35.72
N ASN A 184 15.55 3.48 -34.70
CA ASN A 184 14.09 3.26 -34.61
C ASN A 184 13.69 1.79 -34.84
N ILE A 185 14.49 0.86 -34.34
CA ILE A 185 14.31 -0.60 -34.42
C ILE A 185 14.14 -1.17 -33.02
N SER A 186 13.42 -2.29 -32.88
CA SER A 186 13.22 -2.89 -31.57
C SER A 186 14.51 -3.47 -30.97
N GLU A 187 14.66 -3.38 -29.64
CA GLU A 187 15.79 -3.94 -28.88
C GLU A 187 15.95 -5.45 -29.13
N ILE A 188 14.83 -6.17 -29.23
CA ILE A 188 14.80 -7.61 -29.54
C ILE A 188 15.39 -7.91 -30.91
N TYR A 189 15.06 -7.09 -31.91
CA TYR A 189 15.61 -7.28 -33.24
C TYR A 189 17.12 -7.06 -33.28
N ILE A 190 17.61 -6.00 -32.65
CA ILE A 190 19.04 -5.72 -32.52
C ILE A 190 19.77 -6.86 -31.79
N SER A 191 19.22 -7.34 -30.68
CA SER A 191 19.79 -8.45 -29.93
C SER A 191 19.91 -9.72 -30.77
N ARG A 192 18.88 -10.05 -31.55
CA ARG A 192 18.90 -11.19 -32.48
C ARG A 192 19.96 -11.00 -33.56
N LYS A 193 20.06 -9.80 -34.09
CA LYS A 193 21.06 -9.47 -35.13
C LYS A 193 22.48 -9.61 -34.62
N ILE A 194 22.76 -9.18 -33.40
CA ILE A 194 24.06 -9.37 -32.75
C ILE A 194 24.37 -10.87 -32.61
N LEU A 195 23.40 -11.65 -32.16
CA LEU A 195 23.58 -13.09 -31.99
C LEU A 195 23.83 -13.78 -33.34
N GLU A 196 23.14 -13.40 -34.42
CA GLU A 196 23.40 -13.89 -35.76
C GLU A 196 24.84 -13.55 -36.23
N LEU A 197 25.33 -12.33 -35.95
CA LEU A 197 26.70 -11.94 -36.26
C LEU A 197 27.74 -12.80 -35.54
N CYS A 198 27.50 -13.11 -34.24
CA CYS A 198 28.37 -13.99 -33.43
C CYS A 198 28.40 -15.45 -33.91
N GLN A 199 27.42 -15.88 -34.70
CA GLN A 199 27.28 -17.26 -35.18
C GLN A 199 27.80 -17.46 -36.62
N ARG A 200 28.33 -16.42 -37.29
CA ARG A 200 28.88 -16.53 -38.63
C ARG A 200 30.07 -17.50 -38.67
N PRO A 201 30.30 -18.21 -39.81
CA PRO A 201 31.45 -19.07 -39.96
C PRO A 201 32.76 -18.25 -40.03
N ASN A 202 33.85 -18.87 -39.64
CA ASN A 202 35.22 -18.30 -39.75
C ASN A 202 35.51 -17.05 -38.92
N LEU A 203 34.77 -16.83 -37.81
CA LEU A 203 35.03 -15.74 -36.89
C LEU A 203 36.25 -16.03 -35.99
N LYS A 204 37.02 -15.00 -35.67
CA LYS A 204 38.01 -15.02 -34.62
C LYS A 204 37.30 -15.17 -33.25
N GLU A 205 37.95 -15.76 -32.25
CA GLU A 205 37.36 -15.99 -30.91
C GLU A 205 36.72 -14.71 -30.34
N LYS A 206 37.38 -13.55 -30.47
CA LYS A 206 36.86 -12.26 -30.02
C LYS A 206 35.52 -11.87 -30.69
N GLN A 207 35.33 -12.25 -31.94
CA GLN A 207 34.16 -11.91 -32.77
C GLN A 207 32.96 -12.84 -32.47
N LYS A 208 33.16 -13.94 -31.77
CA LYS A 208 32.09 -14.86 -31.37
C LYS A 208 31.33 -14.34 -30.15
N HIS A 209 31.88 -13.37 -29.42
CA HIS A 209 31.27 -12.78 -28.25
C HIS A 209 30.45 -11.54 -28.57
N ILE A 210 29.25 -11.46 -27.98
CA ILE A 210 28.32 -10.34 -28.20
C ILE A 210 28.92 -8.97 -27.86
N GLY A 211 29.81 -8.90 -26.88
CA GLY A 211 30.49 -7.68 -26.47
C GLY A 211 31.31 -7.02 -27.60
N TYR A 212 31.86 -7.80 -28.54
CA TYR A 212 32.58 -7.26 -29.69
C TYR A 212 31.71 -6.34 -30.52
N TYR A 213 30.43 -6.68 -30.70
CA TYR A 213 29.49 -5.87 -31.49
C TYR A 213 28.83 -4.75 -30.68
N LEU A 214 28.84 -4.80 -29.37
CA LEU A 214 28.20 -3.80 -28.53
C LEU A 214 29.12 -2.66 -28.10
N ILE A 215 30.37 -3.00 -27.75
CA ILE A 215 31.29 -2.07 -27.09
C ILE A 215 32.66 -1.98 -27.76
N ASP A 216 32.93 -2.77 -28.80
CA ASP A 216 34.22 -2.84 -29.49
C ASP A 216 34.08 -2.52 -31.01
N ASP A 217 35.09 -2.84 -31.80
CA ASP A 217 35.20 -2.55 -33.24
C ASP A 217 34.02 -3.05 -34.07
N GLY A 218 33.39 -4.16 -33.66
CA GLY A 218 32.22 -4.75 -34.33
C GLY A 218 30.97 -3.88 -34.31
N ARG A 219 30.92 -2.82 -33.50
CA ARG A 219 29.79 -1.90 -33.45
C ARG A 219 29.47 -1.28 -34.81
N LYS A 220 30.49 -1.08 -35.63
CA LYS A 220 30.33 -0.54 -36.98
C LYS A 220 29.49 -1.44 -37.91
N GLU A 221 29.46 -2.75 -37.66
CA GLU A 221 28.69 -3.71 -38.43
C GLU A 221 27.17 -3.69 -38.08
N LEU A 222 26.79 -3.01 -36.99
CA LEU A 222 25.41 -2.82 -36.59
C LEU A 222 24.79 -1.50 -37.08
N CYS A 223 25.62 -0.56 -37.58
CA CYS A 223 25.20 0.78 -37.96
C CYS A 223 24.81 0.92 -39.45
N TYR A 224 24.46 -0.18 -40.13
CA TYR A 224 24.02 -0.17 -41.52
C TYR A 224 22.56 -0.59 -41.66
#